data_38d59aa792844dc2e6bd3db40d77de9c
#
_entry.id   38d59aa792844dc2e6bd3db40d77de9c
#
_cell.length_a   1.000
_cell.length_b   1.000
_cell.length_c   1.000
_cell.angle_alpha   90.00
_cell.angle_beta   90.00
_cell.angle_gamma   90.00
#
_symmetry.space_group_name_H-M   'P 1'
#
loop_
_entity.id
_entity.type
_entity.pdbx_description
1 polymer ?
#
loop_
_entity_poly.entity_id
_entity_poly.type
_entity_poly.pdbx_seq_one_letter_code
_entity_poly.pdbx_strand_id
1 'polypeptide(L)'
;MGNLISFMKEVANGLRESGNYGTAHIYRSSLSAVVAFHGSDKLPFRKVTQEFLKSFESYLRRKNCSWNTVSTYMRTLRAVYNRAVDRHIAPYVPHHFRYVYTGTRADRKRALDKEDMGRLMKELPKRLCLENKDLQRTRGLFFLMFLLRGIPFVDLAYLKKKDMDGNAITYRRRKTGKLLTVTLVPEAMKLIKRYMNTDPASPYLFSLISSEEGTETSYKEYQLALRNFNYQLMIL
;
A
#
# COMPACT_ATOMS: atom_id res chain seq x y z
N MET A 1 -10.54 28.05 18.30
CA MET A 1 -10.27 27.73 16.88
C MET A 1 -9.28 26.59 16.79
N GLY A 2 -9.61 25.54 16.03
CA GLY A 2 -8.82 24.32 15.94
C GLY A 2 -7.49 24.49 15.19
N ASN A 3 -6.56 23.61 15.53
CA ASN A 3 -5.24 23.49 14.88
C ASN A 3 -5.26 22.28 13.92
N LEU A 4 -4.97 22.49 12.62
CA LEU A 4 -4.94 21.45 11.60
C LEU A 4 -3.98 20.31 12.00
N ILE A 5 -2.76 20.63 12.45
CA ILE A 5 -1.72 19.63 12.75
C ILE A 5 -2.16 18.72 13.91
N SER A 6 -2.69 19.32 14.99
CA SER A 6 -3.22 18.51 16.12
C SER A 6 -4.39 17.64 15.69
N PHE A 7 -5.30 18.17 14.88
CA PHE A 7 -6.43 17.42 14.37
C PHE A 7 -6.02 16.31 13.39
N MET A 8 -5.03 16.55 12.53
CA MET A 8 -4.45 15.49 11.68
C MET A 8 -3.82 14.37 12.50
N LYS A 9 -3.13 14.70 13.62
CA LYS A 9 -2.58 13.70 14.55
C LYS A 9 -3.69 12.85 15.16
N GLU A 10 -4.75 13.50 15.65
CA GLU A 10 -5.93 12.81 16.21
C GLU A 10 -6.55 11.84 15.20
N VAL A 11 -6.83 12.31 13.97
CA VAL A 11 -7.42 11.47 12.91
C VAL A 11 -6.49 10.30 12.55
N ALA A 12 -5.18 10.55 12.43
CA ALA A 12 -4.21 9.48 12.12
C ALA A 12 -4.13 8.44 13.23
N ASN A 13 -4.20 8.85 14.50
CA ASN A 13 -4.21 7.93 15.64
C ASN A 13 -5.50 7.11 15.69
N GLY A 14 -6.67 7.72 15.52
CA GLY A 14 -7.94 6.99 15.45
C GLY A 14 -7.99 5.97 14.31
N LEU A 15 -7.40 6.29 13.14
CA LEU A 15 -7.25 5.33 12.05
C LEU A 15 -6.34 4.14 12.43
N ARG A 16 -5.28 4.39 13.20
CA ARG A 16 -4.38 3.33 13.69
C ARG A 16 -5.08 2.44 14.72
N GLU A 17 -5.76 3.03 15.68
CA GLU A 17 -6.53 2.33 16.72
C GLU A 17 -7.64 1.47 16.13
N SER A 18 -8.25 1.90 15.03
CA SER A 18 -9.24 1.13 14.27
C SER A 18 -8.63 0.10 13.30
N GLY A 19 -7.31 -0.16 13.36
CA GLY A 19 -6.63 -1.15 12.52
C GLY A 19 -6.39 -0.70 11.06
N ASN A 20 -6.72 0.54 10.70
CA ASN A 20 -6.54 1.09 9.36
C ASN A 20 -5.10 1.59 9.14
N TYR A 21 -4.09 0.75 9.43
CA TYR A 21 -2.67 1.12 9.46
C TYR A 21 -2.16 1.73 8.15
N GLY A 22 -2.59 1.21 6.99
CA GLY A 22 -2.19 1.74 5.69
C GLY A 22 -2.67 3.17 5.48
N THR A 23 -3.92 3.45 5.82
CA THR A 23 -4.49 4.81 5.75
C THR A 23 -3.84 5.73 6.78
N ALA A 24 -3.66 5.26 8.02
CA ALA A 24 -2.96 6.00 9.07
C ALA A 24 -1.54 6.40 8.65
N HIS A 25 -0.81 5.51 7.97
CA HIS A 25 0.53 5.80 7.43
C HIS A 25 0.49 6.95 6.41
N ILE A 26 -0.48 6.96 5.48
CA ILE A 26 -0.65 8.04 4.50
C ILE A 26 -0.95 9.37 5.20
N TYR A 27 -1.83 9.37 6.22
CA TYR A 27 -2.16 10.58 6.98
C TYR A 27 -0.95 11.12 7.73
N ARG A 28 -0.16 10.25 8.34
CA ARG A 28 1.09 10.64 9.03
C ARG A 28 2.13 11.19 8.06
N SER A 29 2.30 10.59 6.88
CA SER A 29 3.22 11.09 5.84
C SER A 29 2.79 12.46 5.33
N SER A 30 1.47 12.65 5.10
CA SER A 30 0.91 13.95 4.71
C SER A 30 1.11 15.00 5.81
N LEU A 31 0.89 14.62 7.07
CA LEU A 31 1.13 15.49 8.23
C LEU A 31 2.59 15.93 8.31
N SER A 32 3.54 14.98 8.19
CA SER A 32 4.97 15.30 8.22
C SER A 32 5.36 16.27 7.11
N ALA A 33 4.78 16.11 5.90
CA ALA A 33 5.02 17.03 4.80
C ALA A 33 4.46 18.45 5.07
N VAL A 34 3.29 18.56 5.69
CA VAL A 34 2.69 19.84 6.08
C VAL A 34 3.52 20.53 7.16
N VAL A 35 3.97 19.79 8.18
CA VAL A 35 4.84 20.32 9.24
C VAL A 35 6.16 20.83 8.66
N ALA A 36 6.79 20.04 7.76
CA ALA A 36 8.04 20.43 7.11
C ALA A 36 7.88 21.67 6.21
N PHE A 37 6.72 21.84 5.57
CA PHE A 37 6.41 23.02 4.77
C PHE A 37 6.14 24.26 5.63
N HIS A 38 5.33 24.09 6.67
CA HIS A 38 4.89 25.22 7.51
C HIS A 38 5.97 25.66 8.52
N GLY A 39 6.88 24.76 8.89
CA GLY A 39 7.95 25.03 9.87
C GLY A 39 7.48 25.12 11.33
N SER A 40 6.23 24.75 11.63
CA SER A 40 5.65 24.81 12.98
C SER A 40 4.58 23.74 13.16
N ASP A 41 4.37 23.31 14.40
CA ASP A 41 3.29 22.41 14.82
C ASP A 41 1.95 23.13 15.11
N LYS A 42 1.91 24.46 14.97
CA LYS A 42 0.75 25.31 15.20
C LYS A 42 0.25 25.94 13.90
N LEU A 43 -0.65 25.25 13.20
CA LEU A 43 -1.33 25.73 11.99
C LEU A 43 -2.84 25.86 12.22
N PRO A 44 -3.36 27.06 12.57
CA PRO A 44 -4.81 27.27 12.68
C PRO A 44 -5.52 27.03 11.35
N PHE A 45 -6.72 26.43 11.37
CA PHE A 45 -7.49 26.15 10.14
C PHE A 45 -7.73 27.39 9.29
N ARG A 46 -7.90 28.59 9.88
CA ARG A 46 -8.07 29.86 9.15
C ARG A 46 -6.87 30.24 8.28
N LYS A 47 -5.66 29.73 8.59
CA LYS A 47 -4.44 29.92 7.78
C LYS A 47 -4.31 28.93 6.64
N VAL A 48 -5.14 27.90 6.59
CA VAL A 48 -5.19 26.94 5.48
C VAL A 48 -6.04 27.54 4.37
N THR A 49 -5.52 28.54 3.68
CA THR A 49 -6.21 29.22 2.56
C THR A 49 -5.94 28.51 1.23
N GLN A 50 -6.60 28.96 0.16
CA GLN A 50 -6.29 28.46 -1.19
C GLN A 50 -4.86 28.75 -1.60
N GLU A 51 -4.31 29.91 -1.20
CA GLU A 51 -2.91 30.31 -1.43
C GLU A 51 -1.95 29.41 -0.66
N PHE A 52 -2.27 29.07 0.60
CA PHE A 52 -1.51 28.12 1.39
C PHE A 52 -1.46 26.74 0.68
N LEU A 53 -2.60 26.24 0.24
CA LEU A 53 -2.69 24.95 -0.46
C LEU A 53 -1.88 24.97 -1.77
N LYS A 54 -1.95 26.04 -2.54
CA LYS A 54 -1.18 26.19 -3.78
C LYS A 54 0.32 26.31 -3.52
N SER A 55 0.72 27.02 -2.48
CA SER A 55 2.11 27.12 -2.06
C SER A 55 2.66 25.79 -1.57
N PHE A 56 1.85 24.99 -0.85
CA PHE A 56 2.20 23.64 -0.44
C PHE A 56 2.33 22.69 -1.63
N GLU A 57 1.44 22.78 -2.63
CA GLU A 57 1.57 22.02 -3.89
C GLU A 57 2.91 22.33 -4.56
N SER A 58 3.26 23.62 -4.70
CA SER A 58 4.51 24.07 -5.30
C SER A 58 5.74 23.60 -4.51
N TYR A 59 5.66 23.61 -3.18
CA TYR A 59 6.70 23.06 -2.30
C TYR A 59 6.92 21.56 -2.56
N LEU A 60 5.85 20.77 -2.60
CA LEU A 60 5.95 19.33 -2.87
C LEU A 60 6.57 19.05 -4.24
N ARG A 61 6.23 19.85 -5.26
CA ARG A 61 6.82 19.73 -6.60
C ARG A 61 8.31 20.07 -6.60
N ARG A 62 8.74 21.12 -5.88
CA ARG A 62 10.16 21.44 -5.70
C ARG A 62 10.93 20.33 -4.97
N LYS A 63 10.25 19.55 -4.09
CA LYS A 63 10.81 18.36 -3.45
C LYS A 63 10.76 17.10 -4.36
N ASN A 64 10.54 17.27 -5.65
CA ASN A 64 10.44 16.19 -6.65
C ASN A 64 9.36 15.13 -6.35
N CYS A 65 8.33 15.48 -5.56
CA CYS A 65 7.19 14.59 -5.38
C CYS A 65 6.47 14.37 -6.71
N SER A 66 6.11 13.11 -7.02
CA SER A 66 5.27 12.81 -8.18
C SER A 66 3.88 13.48 -8.06
N TRP A 67 3.20 13.71 -9.18
CA TRP A 67 1.83 14.24 -9.16
C TRP A 67 0.86 13.36 -8.36
N ASN A 68 1.05 12.04 -8.38
CA ASN A 68 0.24 11.13 -7.58
C ASN A 68 0.50 11.27 -6.07
N THR A 69 1.74 11.57 -5.66
CA THR A 69 2.08 11.88 -4.27
C THR A 69 1.45 13.20 -3.84
N VAL A 70 1.56 14.25 -4.68
CA VAL A 70 0.91 15.55 -4.44
C VAL A 70 -0.60 15.37 -4.29
N SER A 71 -1.23 14.66 -5.21
CA SER A 71 -2.67 14.36 -5.15
C SER A 71 -3.05 13.64 -3.86
N THR A 72 -2.26 12.64 -3.46
CA THR A 72 -2.52 11.88 -2.23
C THR A 72 -2.51 12.82 -1.01
N TYR A 73 -1.54 13.71 -0.91
CA TYR A 73 -1.44 14.65 0.22
C TYR A 73 -2.57 15.68 0.19
N MET A 74 -2.91 16.23 -0.98
CA MET A 74 -4.03 17.17 -1.12
C MET A 74 -5.38 16.53 -0.79
N ARG A 75 -5.60 15.29 -1.23
CA ARG A 75 -6.83 14.53 -0.90
C ARG A 75 -6.91 14.22 0.58
N THR A 76 -5.78 13.90 1.23
CA THR A 76 -5.72 13.69 2.68
C THR A 76 -6.05 14.97 3.43
N LEU A 77 -5.45 16.10 3.04
CA LEU A 77 -5.77 17.40 3.64
C LEU A 77 -7.24 17.77 3.46
N ARG A 78 -7.80 17.55 2.27
CA ARG A 78 -9.24 17.79 2.00
C ARG A 78 -10.11 16.94 2.92
N ALA A 79 -9.79 15.65 3.08
CA ALA A 79 -10.56 14.77 3.95
C ALA A 79 -10.49 15.20 5.43
N VAL A 80 -9.33 15.63 5.90
CA VAL A 80 -9.15 16.17 7.26
C VAL A 80 -9.92 17.48 7.42
N TYR A 81 -9.77 18.40 6.46
CA TYR A 81 -10.45 19.70 6.51
C TYR A 81 -11.98 19.54 6.55
N ASN A 82 -12.54 18.70 5.69
CA ASN A 82 -13.97 18.44 5.67
C ASN A 82 -14.45 17.84 7.01
N ARG A 83 -13.72 16.86 7.57
CA ARG A 83 -14.03 16.33 8.93
C ARG A 83 -14.00 17.40 10.01
N ALA A 84 -13.10 18.37 9.91
CA ALA A 84 -13.03 19.48 10.85
C ALA A 84 -14.20 20.46 10.68
N VAL A 85 -14.66 20.68 9.44
CA VAL A 85 -15.88 21.45 9.14
C VAL A 85 -17.11 20.74 9.71
N ASP A 86 -17.27 19.43 9.47
CA ASP A 86 -18.39 18.64 9.99
C ASP A 86 -18.45 18.64 11.53
N ARG A 87 -17.31 18.79 12.20
CA ARG A 87 -17.20 18.92 13.65
C ARG A 87 -17.23 20.37 14.16
N HIS A 88 -17.51 21.35 13.30
CA HIS A 88 -17.51 22.80 13.63
C HIS A 88 -16.17 23.33 14.19
N ILE A 89 -15.05 22.65 13.89
CA ILE A 89 -13.69 23.05 14.29
C ILE A 89 -13.06 24.00 13.27
N ALA A 90 -13.42 23.84 11.98
CA ALA A 90 -12.95 24.67 10.87
C ALA A 90 -14.12 25.38 10.17
N PRO A 91 -13.88 26.57 9.59
CA PRO A 91 -14.92 27.25 8.79
C PRO A 91 -15.16 26.50 7.47
N TYR A 92 -16.41 26.49 7.01
CA TYR A 92 -16.73 26.04 5.66
C TYR A 92 -16.25 27.08 4.64
N VAL A 93 -15.49 26.64 3.63
CA VAL A 93 -15.02 27.47 2.51
C VAL A 93 -15.43 26.80 1.20
N PRO A 94 -16.32 27.44 0.38
CA PRO A 94 -16.73 26.89 -0.90
C PRO A 94 -15.52 26.65 -1.82
N HIS A 95 -15.49 25.50 -2.48
CA HIS A 95 -14.46 25.15 -3.47
C HIS A 95 -13.00 25.27 -2.97
N HIS A 96 -12.77 25.06 -1.67
CA HIS A 96 -11.50 25.29 -1.00
C HIS A 96 -10.28 24.60 -1.67
N PHE A 97 -10.45 23.40 -2.21
CA PHE A 97 -9.42 22.59 -2.88
C PHE A 97 -9.52 22.62 -4.42
N ARG A 98 -10.24 23.59 -5.01
CA ARG A 98 -10.48 23.62 -6.47
C ARG A 98 -9.20 23.79 -7.29
N TYR A 99 -8.27 24.59 -6.82
CA TYR A 99 -7.09 25.00 -7.58
C TYR A 99 -5.84 24.16 -7.33
N VAL A 100 -5.93 23.07 -6.56
CA VAL A 100 -4.84 22.14 -6.31
C VAL A 100 -5.10 20.79 -6.95
N TYR A 101 -4.01 20.10 -7.30
CA TYR A 101 -4.11 18.82 -7.99
C TYR A 101 -4.58 17.69 -7.06
N THR A 102 -5.73 17.13 -7.37
CA THR A 102 -6.32 15.98 -6.66
C THR A 102 -6.66 14.80 -7.57
N GLY A 103 -6.21 14.85 -8.83
CA GLY A 103 -6.42 13.82 -9.85
C GLY A 103 -5.46 12.64 -9.72
N THR A 104 -5.49 11.75 -10.70
CA THR A 104 -4.53 10.66 -10.86
C THR A 104 -3.91 10.75 -12.25
N ARG A 105 -2.58 10.56 -12.34
CA ARG A 105 -1.86 10.45 -13.61
C ARG A 105 -1.30 9.04 -13.74
N ALA A 106 -1.57 8.41 -14.86
CA ALA A 106 -0.92 7.18 -15.28
C ALA A 106 0.28 7.54 -16.17
N ASP A 107 1.37 7.99 -15.55
CA ASP A 107 2.55 8.49 -16.26
C ASP A 107 3.32 7.37 -17.01
N ARG A 108 3.12 6.10 -16.62
CA ARG A 108 3.74 4.92 -17.28
C ARG A 108 2.82 3.72 -17.19
N LYS A 109 2.68 2.98 -18.30
CA LYS A 109 2.18 1.60 -18.25
C LYS A 109 3.25 0.75 -17.54
N ARG A 110 2.89 0.12 -16.43
CA ARG A 110 3.76 -0.78 -15.66
C ARG A 110 3.44 -2.25 -15.93
N ALA A 111 2.59 -2.52 -16.90
CA ALA A 111 2.31 -3.88 -17.33
C ALA A 111 3.53 -4.41 -18.08
N LEU A 112 4.01 -5.58 -17.68
CA LEU A 112 5.02 -6.32 -18.42
C LEU A 112 4.42 -6.80 -19.75
N ASP A 113 5.18 -6.73 -20.81
CA ASP A 113 4.79 -7.31 -22.08
C ASP A 113 5.05 -8.82 -22.11
N LYS A 114 4.71 -9.45 -23.26
CA LYS A 114 4.86 -10.91 -23.42
C LYS A 114 6.34 -11.34 -23.38
N GLU A 115 7.24 -10.48 -23.88
CA GLU A 115 8.68 -10.78 -23.92
C GLU A 115 9.29 -10.68 -22.54
N ASP A 116 8.96 -9.63 -21.78
CA ASP A 116 9.40 -9.46 -20.39
C ASP A 116 8.88 -10.60 -19.49
N MET A 117 7.61 -10.99 -19.67
CA MET A 117 7.07 -12.18 -18.99
C MET A 117 7.83 -13.45 -19.41
N GLY A 118 8.14 -13.61 -20.70
CA GLY A 118 8.91 -14.75 -21.20
C GLY A 118 10.33 -14.79 -20.61
N ARG A 119 10.99 -13.65 -20.44
CA ARG A 119 12.32 -13.57 -19.78
C ARG A 119 12.24 -13.98 -18.31
N LEU A 120 11.26 -13.47 -17.59
CA LEU A 120 11.02 -13.85 -16.19
C LEU A 120 10.64 -15.34 -16.05
N MET A 121 10.01 -15.93 -17.08
CA MET A 121 9.67 -17.37 -17.09
C MET A 121 10.87 -18.27 -17.33
N LYS A 122 11.93 -17.81 -18.01
CA LYS A 122 13.14 -18.61 -18.22
C LYS A 122 13.78 -18.92 -16.87
N GLU A 123 14.31 -20.14 -16.74
CA GLU A 123 15.04 -20.51 -15.53
C GLU A 123 16.22 -19.58 -15.31
N LEU A 124 16.35 -19.11 -14.08
CA LEU A 124 17.56 -18.38 -13.68
C LEU A 124 18.78 -19.30 -13.83
N PRO A 125 19.96 -18.78 -14.22
CA PRO A 125 21.19 -19.56 -14.24
C PRO A 125 21.36 -20.29 -12.89
N LYS A 126 21.73 -21.58 -12.94
CA LYS A 126 21.89 -22.42 -11.74
C LYS A 126 22.75 -21.75 -10.66
N ARG A 127 23.78 -21.02 -11.07
CA ARG A 127 24.64 -20.24 -10.16
C ARG A 127 23.87 -19.20 -9.36
N LEU A 128 23.02 -18.40 -10.00
CA LEU A 128 22.17 -17.40 -9.33
C LEU A 128 21.11 -18.04 -8.42
N CYS A 129 20.61 -19.22 -8.78
CA CYS A 129 19.65 -19.95 -7.95
C CYS A 129 20.30 -20.54 -6.68
N LEU A 130 21.56 -20.97 -6.75
CA LEU A 130 22.28 -21.51 -5.61
C LEU A 130 22.73 -20.40 -4.65
N GLU A 131 23.10 -19.24 -5.18
CA GLU A 131 23.63 -18.11 -4.41
C GLU A 131 22.51 -17.28 -3.77
N ASN A 132 21.28 -17.31 -4.31
CA ASN A 132 20.19 -16.47 -3.81
C ASN A 132 18.80 -17.17 -3.81
N LYS A 133 18.54 -17.92 -2.73
CA LYS A 133 17.26 -18.61 -2.53
C LYS A 133 16.04 -17.64 -2.49
N ASP A 134 16.25 -16.42 -2.01
CA ASP A 134 15.19 -15.40 -1.91
C ASP A 134 14.79 -14.88 -3.29
N LEU A 135 15.74 -14.76 -4.21
CA LEU A 135 15.46 -14.37 -5.59
C LEU A 135 14.58 -15.40 -6.30
N GLN A 136 14.91 -16.70 -6.13
CA GLN A 136 14.12 -17.78 -6.70
C GLN A 136 12.70 -17.84 -6.11
N ARG A 137 12.59 -17.66 -4.79
CA ARG A 137 11.30 -17.60 -4.10
C ARG A 137 10.47 -16.40 -4.58
N THR A 138 11.07 -15.22 -4.67
CA THR A 138 10.42 -13.99 -5.14
C THR A 138 9.88 -14.16 -6.55
N ARG A 139 10.69 -14.70 -7.46
CA ARG A 139 10.26 -15.03 -8.83
C ARG A 139 9.08 -15.98 -8.83
N GLY A 140 9.16 -17.08 -8.07
CA GLY A 140 8.07 -18.06 -8.00
C GLY A 140 6.77 -17.48 -7.45
N LEU A 141 6.84 -16.64 -6.40
CA LEU A 141 5.69 -15.94 -5.86
C LEU A 141 5.13 -14.89 -6.84
N PHE A 142 5.98 -14.21 -7.61
CA PHE A 142 5.52 -13.29 -8.66
C PHE A 142 4.74 -14.02 -9.75
N PHE A 143 5.21 -15.19 -10.21
CA PHE A 143 4.45 -16.02 -11.14
C PHE A 143 3.16 -16.53 -10.55
N LEU A 144 3.19 -16.94 -9.29
CA LEU A 144 1.98 -17.37 -8.59
C LEU A 144 0.96 -16.23 -8.54
N MET A 145 1.38 -14.99 -8.27
CA MET A 145 0.48 -13.84 -8.31
C MET A 145 -0.19 -13.68 -9.69
N PHE A 146 0.56 -13.88 -10.77
CA PHE A 146 0.02 -13.85 -12.13
C PHE A 146 -0.97 -14.99 -12.37
N LEU A 147 -0.61 -16.23 -12.03
CA LEU A 147 -1.48 -17.41 -12.18
C LEU A 147 -2.76 -17.34 -11.31
N LEU A 148 -2.69 -16.64 -10.19
CA LEU A 148 -3.83 -16.31 -9.34
C LEU A 148 -4.61 -15.06 -9.82
N ARG A 149 -4.60 -14.80 -11.13
CA ARG A 149 -5.33 -13.71 -11.81
C ARG A 149 -4.97 -12.33 -11.28
N GLY A 150 -3.70 -12.10 -10.97
CA GLY A 150 -3.19 -10.82 -10.50
C GLY A 150 -3.54 -10.53 -9.05
N ILE A 151 -3.48 -11.51 -8.18
CA ILE A 151 -3.64 -11.30 -6.74
C ILE A 151 -2.62 -10.26 -6.25
N PRO A 152 -3.03 -9.18 -5.56
CA PRO A 152 -2.09 -8.23 -4.99
C PRO A 152 -1.20 -8.88 -3.93
N PHE A 153 0.04 -8.42 -3.79
CA PHE A 153 0.99 -8.95 -2.80
C PHE A 153 0.42 -8.91 -1.37
N VAL A 154 -0.36 -7.89 -1.02
CA VAL A 154 -1.01 -7.81 0.29
C VAL A 154 -1.98 -8.97 0.51
N ASP A 155 -2.79 -9.31 -0.48
CA ASP A 155 -3.74 -10.41 -0.38
C ASP A 155 -3.00 -11.77 -0.34
N LEU A 156 -1.92 -11.92 -1.12
CA LEU A 156 -1.05 -13.09 -1.07
C LEU A 156 -0.38 -13.28 0.30
N ALA A 157 0.11 -12.19 0.92
CA ALA A 157 0.80 -12.22 2.20
C ALA A 157 -0.11 -12.70 3.35
N TYR A 158 -1.38 -12.31 3.29
CA TYR A 158 -2.38 -12.68 4.31
C TYR A 158 -3.23 -13.90 3.95
N LEU A 159 -2.95 -14.58 2.82
CA LEU A 159 -3.66 -15.77 2.40
C LEU A 159 -3.45 -16.89 3.42
N LYS A 160 -4.54 -17.53 3.86
CA LYS A 160 -4.52 -18.56 4.90
C LYS A 160 -4.57 -19.96 4.27
N LYS A 161 -4.06 -20.95 4.98
CA LYS A 161 -4.14 -22.36 4.57
C LYS A 161 -5.59 -22.81 4.36
N LYS A 162 -6.53 -22.34 5.20
CA LYS A 162 -7.95 -22.63 5.11
C LYS A 162 -8.66 -22.00 3.90
N ASP A 163 -8.05 -21.00 3.26
CA ASP A 163 -8.60 -20.35 2.06
C ASP A 163 -8.43 -21.22 0.81
N MET A 164 -7.63 -22.29 0.92
CA MET A 164 -7.40 -23.27 -0.13
C MET A 164 -8.28 -24.51 0.12
N ASP A 165 -9.10 -24.83 -0.88
CA ASP A 165 -9.94 -26.03 -0.89
C ASP A 165 -9.77 -26.75 -2.23
N GLY A 166 -9.21 -27.95 -2.18
CA GLY A 166 -8.92 -28.75 -3.36
C GLY A 166 -8.07 -28.00 -4.39
N ASN A 167 -8.68 -27.70 -5.53
CA ASN A 167 -8.05 -26.98 -6.64
C ASN A 167 -8.50 -25.51 -6.74
N ALA A 168 -9.02 -24.92 -5.67
CA ALA A 168 -9.47 -23.54 -5.64
C ALA A 168 -8.92 -22.78 -4.42
N ILE A 169 -8.74 -21.48 -4.58
CA ILE A 169 -8.49 -20.55 -3.48
C ILE A 169 -9.63 -19.55 -3.44
N THR A 170 -10.26 -19.42 -2.26
CA THR A 170 -11.33 -18.44 -2.01
C THR A 170 -10.89 -17.50 -0.92
N TYR A 171 -10.72 -16.23 -1.26
CA TYR A 171 -10.27 -15.21 -0.32
C TYR A 171 -11.04 -13.91 -0.46
N ARG A 172 -11.05 -13.10 0.60
CA ARG A 172 -11.66 -11.77 0.61
C ARG A 172 -10.60 -10.71 0.33
N ARG A 173 -10.78 -9.97 -0.78
CA ARG A 173 -9.85 -8.90 -1.18
C ARG A 173 -9.79 -7.81 -0.12
N ARG A 174 -8.61 -7.56 0.45
CA ARG A 174 -8.42 -6.62 1.57
C ARG A 174 -8.83 -5.18 1.24
N LYS A 175 -8.56 -4.73 0.02
CA LYS A 175 -8.88 -3.35 -0.38
C LYS A 175 -10.38 -3.08 -0.54
N THR A 176 -11.17 -4.05 -0.94
CA THR A 176 -12.58 -3.85 -1.35
C THR A 176 -13.56 -4.73 -0.58
N GLY A 177 -13.08 -5.69 0.20
CA GLY A 177 -13.93 -6.66 0.89
C GLY A 177 -14.61 -7.69 -0.03
N LYS A 178 -14.37 -7.65 -1.35
CA LYS A 178 -15.00 -8.56 -2.31
C LYS A 178 -14.46 -9.98 -2.16
N LEU A 179 -15.35 -10.97 -2.08
CA LEU A 179 -14.99 -12.39 -2.13
C LEU A 179 -14.58 -12.75 -3.56
N LEU A 180 -13.46 -13.43 -3.69
CA LEU A 180 -12.90 -13.90 -4.97
C LEU A 180 -12.56 -15.38 -4.85
N THR A 181 -12.93 -16.17 -5.87
CA THR A 181 -12.54 -17.57 -6.01
C THR A 181 -11.72 -17.73 -7.28
N VAL A 182 -10.57 -18.38 -7.15
CA VAL A 182 -9.65 -18.65 -8.25
C VAL A 182 -9.41 -20.15 -8.34
N THR A 183 -9.78 -20.75 -9.46
CA THR A 183 -9.43 -22.14 -9.77
C THR A 183 -7.94 -22.22 -10.11
N LEU A 184 -7.24 -23.17 -9.51
CA LEU A 184 -5.81 -23.34 -9.62
C LEU A 184 -5.46 -24.20 -10.84
N VAL A 185 -4.60 -23.67 -11.69
CA VAL A 185 -3.98 -24.46 -12.76
C VAL A 185 -2.84 -25.33 -12.18
N PRO A 186 -2.44 -26.44 -12.84
CA PRO A 186 -1.41 -27.34 -12.34
C PRO A 186 -0.09 -26.63 -11.97
N GLU A 187 0.30 -25.61 -12.73
CA GLU A 187 1.50 -24.81 -12.48
C GLU A 187 1.40 -24.02 -11.17
N ALA A 188 0.23 -23.44 -10.89
CA ALA A 188 -0.02 -22.74 -9.64
C ALA A 188 0.06 -23.70 -8.44
N MET A 189 -0.52 -24.91 -8.58
CA MET A 189 -0.42 -25.95 -7.55
C MET A 189 1.03 -26.37 -7.26
N LYS A 190 1.86 -26.52 -8.29
CA LYS A 190 3.30 -26.82 -8.12
C LYS A 190 4.02 -25.72 -7.35
N LEU A 191 3.76 -24.44 -7.68
CA LEU A 191 4.36 -23.30 -6.99
C LEU A 191 3.88 -23.19 -5.54
N ILE A 192 2.58 -23.40 -5.29
CA ILE A 192 2.02 -23.42 -3.94
C ILE A 192 2.73 -24.50 -3.11
N LYS A 193 2.76 -25.75 -3.58
CA LYS A 193 3.44 -26.85 -2.88
C LYS A 193 4.92 -26.56 -2.60
N ARG A 194 5.59 -25.86 -3.51
CA ARG A 194 7.02 -25.53 -3.36
C ARG A 194 7.29 -24.45 -2.32
N TYR A 195 6.40 -23.46 -2.20
CA TYR A 195 6.62 -22.27 -1.38
C TYR A 195 5.68 -22.14 -0.18
N MET A 196 4.76 -23.09 -0.01
CA MET A 196 3.83 -23.07 1.13
C MET A 196 4.56 -23.12 2.46
N ASN A 197 3.94 -22.52 3.45
CA ASN A 197 4.42 -22.54 4.83
C ASN A 197 4.20 -23.95 5.43
N THR A 198 5.28 -24.60 5.83
CA THR A 198 5.28 -25.94 6.42
C THR A 198 5.04 -25.94 7.94
N ASP A 199 5.12 -24.77 8.59
CA ASP A 199 4.82 -24.65 10.02
C ASP A 199 3.33 -24.92 10.29
N PRO A 200 2.96 -26.01 10.98
CA PRO A 200 1.57 -26.34 11.27
C PRO A 200 0.88 -25.33 12.18
N ALA A 201 1.62 -24.60 13.02
CA ALA A 201 1.08 -23.59 13.92
C ALA A 201 0.72 -22.29 13.21
N SER A 202 1.31 -22.02 12.04
CA SER A 202 1.03 -20.83 11.27
C SER A 202 -0.27 -20.98 10.46
N PRO A 203 -1.21 -20.04 10.55
CA PRO A 203 -2.43 -20.06 9.74
C PRO A 203 -2.18 -19.67 8.28
N TYR A 204 -1.05 -19.00 7.97
CA TYR A 204 -0.77 -18.42 6.67
C TYR A 204 -0.28 -19.44 5.66
N LEU A 205 -0.74 -19.32 4.41
CA LEU A 205 -0.36 -20.22 3.32
C LEU A 205 1.13 -20.04 2.95
N PHE A 206 1.65 -18.83 3.05
CA PHE A 206 3.05 -18.50 2.80
C PHE A 206 3.68 -17.86 4.03
N SER A 207 4.96 -18.16 4.32
CA SER A 207 5.70 -17.54 5.44
C SER A 207 6.20 -16.13 5.06
N LEU A 208 5.26 -15.21 4.77
CA LEU A 208 5.52 -13.81 4.49
C LEU A 208 5.27 -12.93 5.71
N ILE A 209 4.36 -13.37 6.58
CA ILE A 209 4.03 -12.78 7.87
C ILE A 209 3.85 -13.91 8.87
N SER A 210 4.02 -13.60 10.16
CA SER A 210 3.88 -14.55 11.27
C SER A 210 2.87 -14.09 12.33
N SER A 211 2.78 -12.79 12.55
CA SER A 211 1.91 -12.20 13.57
C SER A 211 0.43 -12.25 13.18
N GLU A 212 -0.42 -12.20 14.19
CA GLU A 212 -1.87 -12.23 14.05
C GLU A 212 -2.37 -11.10 13.15
N GLU A 213 -3.27 -11.45 12.23
CA GLU A 213 -3.93 -10.51 11.32
C GLU A 213 -4.69 -9.43 12.10
N GLY A 214 -4.62 -8.19 11.60
CA GLY A 214 -5.28 -7.03 12.23
C GLY A 214 -4.40 -6.34 13.27
N THR A 215 -3.21 -6.86 13.57
CA THR A 215 -2.25 -6.21 14.48
C THR A 215 -1.30 -5.26 13.74
N GLU A 216 -0.76 -4.28 14.46
CA GLU A 216 0.28 -3.40 13.92
C GLU A 216 1.56 -4.16 13.56
N THR A 217 1.86 -5.22 14.31
CA THR A 217 3.02 -6.08 14.06
C THR A 217 2.88 -6.78 12.72
N SER A 218 1.73 -7.40 12.43
CA SER A 218 1.49 -8.04 11.13
C SER A 218 1.54 -7.04 9.97
N TYR A 219 1.10 -5.81 10.19
CA TYR A 219 1.22 -4.76 9.19
C TYR A 219 2.69 -4.37 8.92
N LYS A 220 3.52 -4.26 9.95
CA LYS A 220 4.97 -3.99 9.82
C LYS A 220 5.70 -5.14 9.12
N GLU A 221 5.39 -6.39 9.49
CA GLU A 221 5.92 -7.58 8.82
C GLU A 221 5.57 -7.58 7.32
N TYR A 222 4.30 -7.34 7.00
CA TYR A 222 3.85 -7.20 5.61
C TYR A 222 4.62 -6.10 4.86
N GLN A 223 4.82 -4.93 5.47
CA GLN A 223 5.57 -3.85 4.84
C GLN A 223 7.03 -4.21 4.58
N LEU A 224 7.66 -4.91 5.51
CA LEU A 224 9.02 -5.43 5.34
C LEU A 224 9.08 -6.47 4.22
N ALA A 225 8.15 -7.43 4.23
CA ALA A 225 8.05 -8.46 3.19
C ALA A 225 7.85 -7.84 1.80
N LEU A 226 6.97 -6.84 1.67
CA LEU A 226 6.75 -6.13 0.40
C LEU A 226 8.00 -5.37 -0.07
N ARG A 227 8.73 -4.73 0.85
CA ARG A 227 9.97 -4.03 0.52
C ARG A 227 11.02 -5.00 -0.02
N ASN A 228 11.22 -6.12 0.68
CA ASN A 228 12.16 -7.15 0.26
C ASN A 228 11.76 -7.78 -1.08
N PHE A 229 10.46 -8.08 -1.25
CA PHE A 229 9.92 -8.61 -2.50
C PHE A 229 10.19 -7.66 -3.68
N ASN A 230 9.89 -6.36 -3.53
CA ASN A 230 10.15 -5.37 -4.57
C ASN A 230 11.65 -5.19 -4.85
N TYR A 231 12.50 -5.24 -3.81
CA TYR A 231 13.95 -5.19 -3.99
C TYR A 231 14.47 -6.37 -4.81
N GLN A 232 14.03 -7.59 -4.49
CA GLN A 232 14.42 -8.78 -5.23
C GLN A 232 13.89 -8.76 -6.69
N LEU A 233 12.68 -8.22 -6.92
CA LEU A 233 12.14 -8.04 -8.29
C LEU A 233 12.94 -7.04 -9.13
N MET A 234 13.64 -6.08 -8.51
CA MET A 234 14.51 -5.14 -9.24
C MET A 234 15.82 -5.81 -9.71
N ILE A 235 16.21 -6.94 -9.10
CA ILE A 235 17.41 -7.71 -9.43
C ILE A 235 17.11 -8.72 -10.54
N LEU A 236 15.85 -9.15 -10.68
CA LEU A 236 15.36 -10.05 -11.72
C LEU A 236 15.28 -9.35 -13.09
#